data_66e8e101521b5ef03567a91f1608591b
#
_entry.id   66e8e101521b5ef03567a91f1608591b
#
_cell.length_a   1.000
_cell.length_b   1.000
_cell.length_c   1.000
_cell.angle_alpha   90.00
_cell.angle_beta   90.00
_cell.angle_gamma   90.00
#
_symmetry.space_group_name_H-M   'P 1'
#
loop_
_entity.id
_entity.type
_entity.pdbx_description
1 polymer ?
#
loop_
_entity_poly.entity_id
_entity_poly.type
_entity_poly.pdbx_seq_one_letter_code
_entity_poly.pdbx_strand_id
1 'polypeptide(L)'
;MPKILFDGGAFLPYAVILGLLFSLIILPFVRTAALFSGIVDIPRDERRMHTRAVPLAGGAGIIASFFLTAFFLAGGEKMPALALLCTASLAYGLCDDILAMKASHKLALQVLLACVSCAFTGSAETLRILGREYSLGALSVPFTVLWTVFMMNAVNLTDGMDGLASGVCSVSAAALSLILYFRGEYAYAVCSAALCGACLGFLFYNGYPARIFMGETGSAFIGFMLAMLTVPCFSGGEAVKLSEISLVFFLPLSEAVCSFVRRAVKGKNPFSPDTGHMHHVLLRKGFSVRSADILLYVFSFVCAFFAVVYGKNAYAALSALTLAFALRARLTSTSGRRL
;
A
#
# COMPACT_ATOMS: atom_id res chain seq x y z
N MET A 1 11.46 9.91 -28.10
CA MET A 1 11.33 11.00 -27.14
C MET A 1 12.71 11.43 -26.67
N PRO A 2 13.01 12.73 -26.58
CA PRO A 2 14.37 13.18 -26.30
C PRO A 2 14.82 12.75 -24.91
N LYS A 3 16.04 12.20 -24.84
CA LYS A 3 16.77 11.83 -23.62
C LYS A 3 16.96 12.98 -22.59
N ILE A 4 16.53 14.19 -22.94
CA ILE A 4 16.74 15.43 -22.18
C ILE A 4 15.78 15.56 -20.97
N LEU A 5 14.70 14.77 -20.89
CA LEU A 5 13.74 14.84 -19.79
C LEU A 5 14.12 14.01 -18.54
N PHE A 6 15.21 13.24 -18.59
CA PHE A 6 15.57 12.29 -17.52
C PHE A 6 16.85 12.62 -16.76
N ASP A 7 17.22 13.88 -16.62
CA ASP A 7 18.18 14.28 -15.58
C ASP A 7 17.48 14.18 -14.21
N GLY A 8 17.45 13.00 -13.86
CA GLY A 8 16.78 12.10 -12.88
C GLY A 8 16.26 12.68 -11.58
N GLY A 9 16.90 13.61 -10.92
CA GLY A 9 16.53 14.03 -9.54
C GLY A 9 15.43 15.09 -9.46
N ALA A 10 15.36 15.99 -10.44
CA ALA A 10 14.41 17.09 -10.43
C ALA A 10 12.94 16.67 -10.62
N PHE A 11 12.69 15.50 -11.22
CA PHE A 11 11.32 15.07 -11.58
C PHE A 11 10.54 14.41 -10.45
N LEU A 12 11.19 13.83 -9.43
CA LEU A 12 10.48 13.19 -8.32
C LEU A 12 9.59 14.18 -7.54
N PRO A 13 10.06 15.37 -7.14
CA PRO A 13 9.21 16.37 -6.52
C PRO A 13 8.03 16.80 -7.42
N TYR A 14 8.26 16.95 -8.73
CA TYR A 14 7.17 17.29 -9.67
C TYR A 14 6.12 16.17 -9.75
N ALA A 15 6.54 14.89 -9.72
CA ALA A 15 5.62 13.78 -9.73
C ALA A 15 4.75 13.75 -8.46
N VAL A 16 5.35 14.01 -7.30
CA VAL A 16 4.60 14.14 -6.03
C VAL A 16 3.62 15.30 -6.11
N ILE A 17 4.08 16.48 -6.55
CA ILE A 17 3.24 17.69 -6.62
C ILE A 17 2.09 17.50 -7.60
N LEU A 18 2.34 16.98 -8.79
CA LEU A 18 1.29 16.75 -9.80
C LEU A 18 0.28 15.70 -9.33
N GLY A 19 0.75 14.59 -8.75
CA GLY A 19 -0.13 13.56 -8.18
C GLY A 19 -1.02 14.12 -7.08
N LEU A 20 -0.47 14.95 -6.21
CA LEU A 20 -1.20 15.65 -5.17
C LEU A 20 -2.23 16.62 -5.78
N LEU A 21 -1.84 17.47 -6.73
CA LEU A 21 -2.74 18.43 -7.36
C LEU A 21 -3.87 17.74 -8.13
N PHE A 22 -3.57 16.71 -8.93
CA PHE A 22 -4.61 15.94 -9.61
C PHE A 22 -5.58 15.31 -8.62
N SER A 23 -5.08 14.75 -7.53
CA SER A 23 -5.91 14.17 -6.48
C SER A 23 -6.81 15.23 -5.83
N LEU A 24 -6.28 16.39 -5.48
CA LEU A 24 -7.05 17.50 -4.91
C LEU A 24 -8.16 17.99 -5.87
N ILE A 25 -7.90 18.00 -7.18
CA ILE A 25 -8.88 18.45 -8.19
C ILE A 25 -9.92 17.35 -8.47
N ILE A 26 -9.52 16.09 -8.61
CA ILE A 26 -10.41 15.01 -9.06
C ILE A 26 -11.33 14.53 -7.94
N LEU A 27 -10.84 14.46 -6.70
CA LEU A 27 -11.60 13.88 -5.59
C LEU A 27 -12.91 14.57 -5.26
N PRO A 28 -13.06 15.91 -5.33
CA PRO A 28 -14.36 16.53 -5.15
C PRO A 28 -15.41 16.05 -6.17
N PHE A 29 -15.02 15.84 -7.43
CA PHE A 29 -15.92 15.34 -8.47
C PHE A 29 -16.28 13.88 -8.21
N VAL A 30 -15.29 13.03 -7.90
CA VAL A 30 -15.51 11.61 -7.54
C VAL A 30 -16.42 11.50 -6.33
N ARG A 31 -16.19 12.30 -5.29
CA ARG A 31 -17.03 12.34 -4.10
C ARG A 31 -18.48 12.71 -4.45
N THR A 32 -18.66 13.72 -5.26
CA THR A 32 -19.99 14.17 -5.70
C THR A 32 -20.68 13.09 -6.52
N ALA A 33 -19.99 12.48 -7.48
CA ALA A 33 -20.51 11.36 -8.27
C ALA A 33 -20.93 10.17 -7.39
N ALA A 34 -20.11 9.81 -6.40
CA ALA A 34 -20.41 8.72 -5.46
C ALA A 34 -21.68 9.01 -4.63
N LEU A 35 -21.87 10.24 -4.19
CA LEU A 35 -23.09 10.66 -3.49
C LEU A 35 -24.33 10.54 -4.39
N PHE A 36 -24.26 10.99 -5.64
CA PHE A 36 -25.37 10.86 -6.60
C PHE A 36 -25.68 9.40 -6.97
N SER A 37 -24.66 8.57 -7.07
CA SER A 37 -24.81 7.14 -7.42
C SER A 37 -25.19 6.28 -6.21
N GLY A 38 -25.23 6.84 -5.00
CA GLY A 38 -25.52 6.08 -3.78
C GLY A 38 -24.40 5.12 -3.35
N ILE A 39 -23.17 5.27 -3.90
CA ILE A 39 -22.00 4.48 -3.50
C ILE A 39 -21.45 5.08 -2.20
N VAL A 40 -22.08 4.72 -1.10
CA VAL A 40 -21.78 5.27 0.23
C VAL A 40 -21.70 4.16 1.27
N ASP A 41 -20.79 4.31 2.22
CA ASP A 41 -20.75 3.47 3.40
C ASP A 41 -21.68 4.05 4.48
N ILE A 42 -22.71 3.28 4.82
CA ILE A 42 -23.69 3.64 5.83
C ILE A 42 -23.33 2.89 7.13
N PRO A 43 -23.19 3.59 8.27
CA PRO A 43 -22.91 2.93 9.54
C PRO A 43 -24.09 2.04 9.94
N ARG A 44 -23.88 0.70 9.85
CA ARG A 44 -24.91 -0.30 10.23
C ARG A 44 -24.63 -0.97 11.57
N ASP A 45 -23.40 -0.87 12.08
CA ASP A 45 -22.92 -1.54 13.29
C ASP A 45 -22.19 -0.56 14.21
N GLU A 46 -22.25 -0.79 15.55
CA GLU A 46 -21.52 -0.05 16.58
C GLU A 46 -19.98 -0.12 16.42
N ARG A 47 -19.48 -1.03 15.58
CA ARG A 47 -18.05 -1.18 15.27
C ARG A 47 -17.50 -0.11 14.33
N ARG A 48 -18.37 0.65 13.64
CA ARG A 48 -17.98 1.70 12.69
C ARG A 48 -17.80 3.02 13.44
N MET A 49 -16.67 3.68 13.20
CA MET A 49 -16.29 4.91 13.90
C MET A 49 -16.97 6.17 13.36
N HIS A 50 -17.63 6.10 12.20
CA HIS A 50 -18.33 7.22 11.58
C HIS A 50 -19.84 7.19 11.88
N THR A 51 -20.43 8.38 12.06
CA THR A 51 -21.86 8.56 12.39
C THR A 51 -22.71 9.00 11.19
N ARG A 52 -22.10 9.25 10.03
CA ARG A 52 -22.77 9.74 8.81
C ARG A 52 -22.39 8.82 7.64
N ALA A 53 -23.26 8.78 6.61
CA ALA A 53 -22.92 8.12 5.35
C ALA A 53 -21.72 8.82 4.70
N VAL A 54 -20.66 8.06 4.39
CA VAL A 54 -19.43 8.56 3.77
C VAL A 54 -19.29 7.95 2.37
N PRO A 55 -19.04 8.74 1.32
CA PRO A 55 -18.80 8.23 -0.03
C PRO A 55 -17.66 7.20 -0.08
N LEU A 56 -17.87 6.10 -0.81
CA LEU A 56 -16.95 4.96 -0.91
C LEU A 56 -16.45 4.86 -2.37
N ALA A 57 -15.67 5.82 -2.82
CA ALA A 57 -15.15 5.83 -4.20
C ALA A 57 -13.79 6.53 -4.32
N GLY A 58 -13.12 6.82 -3.20
CA GLY A 58 -11.86 7.54 -3.19
C GLY A 58 -10.75 6.85 -3.99
N GLY A 59 -10.78 5.52 -4.06
CA GLY A 59 -9.86 4.73 -4.86
C GLY A 59 -9.85 5.11 -6.34
N ALA A 60 -11.01 5.39 -6.93
CA ALA A 60 -11.10 5.85 -8.32
C ALA A 60 -10.35 7.19 -8.53
N GLY A 61 -10.43 8.11 -7.56
CA GLY A 61 -9.69 9.36 -7.58
C GLY A 61 -8.19 9.16 -7.45
N ILE A 62 -7.75 8.25 -6.59
CA ILE A 62 -6.33 7.89 -6.44
C ILE A 62 -5.79 7.31 -7.76
N ILE A 63 -6.50 6.35 -8.36
CA ILE A 63 -6.13 5.70 -9.62
C ILE A 63 -6.00 6.72 -10.75
N ALA A 64 -7.01 7.58 -10.91
CA ALA A 64 -7.01 8.62 -11.95
C ALA A 64 -5.85 9.60 -11.77
N SER A 65 -5.60 10.06 -10.54
CA SER A 65 -4.51 11.00 -10.23
C SER A 65 -3.14 10.38 -10.46
N PHE A 66 -2.94 9.15 -10.02
CA PHE A 66 -1.74 8.37 -10.28
C PHE A 66 -1.50 8.20 -11.78
N PHE A 67 -2.51 7.70 -12.51
CA PHE A 67 -2.38 7.41 -13.93
C PHE A 67 -2.08 8.66 -14.76
N LEU A 68 -2.78 9.76 -14.53
CA LEU A 68 -2.52 11.02 -15.22
C LEU A 68 -1.10 11.51 -14.95
N THR A 69 -0.64 11.47 -13.71
CA THR A 69 0.73 11.89 -13.36
C THR A 69 1.77 11.01 -14.06
N ALA A 70 1.60 9.69 -14.00
CA ALA A 70 2.49 8.74 -14.67
C ALA A 70 2.47 8.92 -16.20
N PHE A 71 1.31 9.18 -16.78
CA PHE A 71 1.15 9.43 -18.21
C PHE A 71 1.94 10.66 -18.67
N PHE A 72 1.86 11.76 -17.93
CA PHE A 72 2.55 13.00 -18.29
C PHE A 72 4.05 12.96 -18.03
N LEU A 73 4.51 12.27 -16.99
CA LEU A 73 5.91 12.33 -16.54
C LEU A 73 6.72 11.08 -16.87
N ALA A 74 6.18 9.88 -16.72
CA ALA A 74 6.90 8.66 -17.01
C ALA A 74 6.86 8.33 -18.51
N GLY A 75 5.73 8.46 -19.17
CA GLY A 75 5.56 8.23 -20.62
C GLY A 75 6.03 6.85 -21.09
N GLY A 76 6.16 6.69 -22.43
CA GLY A 76 6.82 5.53 -23.03
C GLY A 76 5.91 4.37 -23.42
N GLU A 77 6.55 3.31 -23.95
CA GLU A 77 5.87 2.15 -24.54
C GLU A 77 5.05 1.31 -23.55
N LYS A 78 5.34 1.42 -22.25
CA LYS A 78 4.63 0.69 -21.19
C LYS A 78 3.32 1.36 -20.75
N MET A 79 2.98 2.55 -21.27
CA MET A 79 1.76 3.26 -20.88
C MET A 79 0.45 2.49 -21.17
N PRO A 80 0.29 1.80 -22.32
CA PRO A 80 -0.91 0.99 -22.56
C PRO A 80 -1.07 -0.14 -21.53
N ALA A 81 0.04 -0.80 -21.16
CA ALA A 81 0.02 -1.83 -20.12
C ALA A 81 -0.37 -1.24 -18.75
N LEU A 82 0.19 -0.10 -18.38
CA LEU A 82 -0.16 0.58 -17.14
C LEU A 82 -1.64 1.00 -17.13
N ALA A 83 -2.16 1.52 -18.24
CA ALA A 83 -3.57 1.86 -18.38
C ALA A 83 -4.47 0.63 -18.20
N LEU A 84 -4.12 -0.50 -18.81
CA LEU A 84 -4.83 -1.75 -18.66
C LEU A 84 -4.84 -2.22 -17.20
N LEU A 85 -3.68 -2.22 -16.53
CA LEU A 85 -3.56 -2.64 -15.13
C LEU A 85 -4.32 -1.72 -14.18
N CYS A 86 -4.27 -0.40 -14.38
CA CYS A 86 -5.06 0.57 -13.63
C CYS A 86 -6.56 0.31 -13.82
N THR A 87 -7.02 0.10 -15.07
CA THR A 87 -8.42 -0.16 -15.38
C THR A 87 -8.89 -1.50 -14.79
N ALA A 88 -8.08 -2.54 -14.91
CA ALA A 88 -8.41 -3.86 -14.35
C ALA A 88 -8.50 -3.82 -12.82
N SER A 89 -7.57 -3.10 -12.16
CA SER A 89 -7.61 -2.93 -10.72
C SER A 89 -8.80 -2.08 -10.28
N LEU A 90 -9.16 -1.03 -11.03
CA LEU A 90 -10.36 -0.23 -10.80
C LEU A 90 -11.63 -1.10 -10.90
N ALA A 91 -11.73 -1.90 -11.96
CA ALA A 91 -12.88 -2.78 -12.15
C ALA A 91 -13.00 -3.81 -11.02
N TYR A 92 -11.88 -4.45 -10.64
CA TYR A 92 -11.82 -5.36 -9.49
C TYR A 92 -12.34 -4.70 -8.21
N GLY A 93 -11.79 -3.53 -7.86
CA GLY A 93 -12.13 -2.86 -6.61
C GLY A 93 -13.58 -2.35 -6.59
N LEU A 94 -14.07 -1.76 -7.69
CA LEU A 94 -15.47 -1.33 -7.81
C LEU A 94 -16.45 -2.51 -7.73
N CYS A 95 -16.12 -3.64 -8.35
CA CYS A 95 -16.92 -4.85 -8.20
C CYS A 95 -17.03 -5.29 -6.74
N ASP A 96 -15.95 -5.21 -6.00
CA ASP A 96 -15.99 -5.59 -4.59
C ASP A 96 -16.72 -4.56 -3.70
N ASP A 97 -16.47 -3.26 -3.91
CA ASP A 97 -17.15 -2.19 -3.16
C ASP A 97 -18.69 -2.22 -3.38
N ILE A 98 -19.16 -2.61 -4.57
CA ILE A 98 -20.59 -2.66 -4.91
C ILE A 98 -21.21 -4.00 -4.51
N LEU A 99 -20.55 -5.14 -4.80
CA LEU A 99 -21.13 -6.49 -4.68
C LEU A 99 -20.77 -7.20 -3.37
N ALA A 100 -19.87 -6.64 -2.56
CA ALA A 100 -19.36 -7.25 -1.32
C ALA A 100 -18.95 -8.72 -1.55
N MET A 101 -17.95 -8.93 -2.42
CA MET A 101 -17.54 -10.26 -2.87
C MET A 101 -17.06 -11.16 -1.73
N LYS A 102 -17.28 -12.47 -1.88
CA LYS A 102 -16.71 -13.47 -0.96
C LYS A 102 -15.19 -13.48 -1.05
N ALA A 103 -14.51 -13.76 0.07
CA ALA A 103 -13.04 -13.76 0.17
C ALA A 103 -12.37 -14.65 -0.89
N SER A 104 -12.98 -15.79 -1.26
CA SER A 104 -12.45 -16.68 -2.30
C SER A 104 -12.48 -16.04 -3.70
N HIS A 105 -13.52 -15.29 -4.04
CA HIS A 105 -13.62 -14.58 -5.31
C HIS A 105 -12.64 -13.41 -5.37
N LYS A 106 -12.51 -12.65 -4.26
CA LYS A 106 -11.48 -11.60 -4.13
C LYS A 106 -10.09 -12.16 -4.39
N LEU A 107 -9.73 -13.24 -3.71
CA LEU A 107 -8.43 -13.89 -3.85
C LEU A 107 -8.17 -14.35 -5.28
N ALA A 108 -9.16 -15.00 -5.93
CA ALA A 108 -9.02 -15.46 -7.30
C ALA A 108 -8.76 -14.30 -8.28
N LEU A 109 -9.50 -13.19 -8.14
CA LEU A 109 -9.30 -12.01 -8.98
C LEU A 109 -7.97 -11.29 -8.69
N GLN A 110 -7.53 -11.23 -7.43
CA GLN A 110 -6.21 -10.70 -7.07
C GLN A 110 -5.08 -11.54 -7.70
N VAL A 111 -5.18 -12.88 -7.65
CA VAL A 111 -4.23 -13.79 -8.30
C VAL A 111 -4.23 -13.57 -9.81
N LEU A 112 -5.41 -13.47 -10.44
CA LEU A 112 -5.53 -13.22 -11.88
C LEU A 112 -4.87 -11.88 -12.26
N LEU A 113 -5.16 -10.81 -11.53
CA LEU A 113 -4.57 -9.49 -11.75
C LEU A 113 -3.04 -9.53 -11.60
N ALA A 114 -2.53 -10.23 -10.58
CA ALA A 114 -1.12 -10.41 -10.35
C ALA A 114 -0.43 -11.23 -11.47
N CYS A 115 -1.07 -12.30 -11.96
CA CYS A 115 -0.56 -13.06 -13.10
C CYS A 115 -0.51 -12.23 -14.38
N VAL A 116 -1.58 -11.47 -14.67
CA VAL A 116 -1.63 -10.57 -15.83
C VAL A 116 -0.54 -9.52 -15.72
N SER A 117 -0.30 -8.96 -14.54
CA SER A 117 0.74 -7.95 -14.35
C SER A 117 2.14 -8.50 -14.64
N CYS A 118 2.45 -9.74 -14.25
CA CYS A 118 3.74 -10.37 -14.54
C CYS A 118 4.03 -10.45 -16.06
N ALA A 119 3.00 -10.60 -16.89
CA ALA A 119 3.17 -10.64 -18.35
C ALA A 119 3.60 -9.28 -18.93
N PHE A 120 3.25 -8.17 -18.29
CA PHE A 120 3.55 -6.81 -18.78
C PHE A 120 4.75 -6.17 -18.10
N THR A 121 5.01 -6.47 -16.84
CA THR A 121 6.05 -5.80 -16.05
C THR A 121 7.22 -6.70 -15.71
N GLY A 122 7.12 -7.99 -16.03
CA GLY A 122 8.07 -9.01 -15.62
C GLY A 122 7.79 -9.51 -14.20
N SER A 123 8.69 -10.33 -13.71
CA SER A 123 8.61 -10.96 -12.39
C SER A 123 9.94 -10.83 -11.65
N ALA A 124 9.91 -10.97 -10.32
CA ALA A 124 11.09 -10.96 -9.48
C ALA A 124 12.03 -12.12 -9.86
N GLU A 125 13.29 -11.84 -10.13
CA GLU A 125 14.26 -12.84 -10.59
C GLU A 125 15.17 -13.34 -9.47
N THR A 126 15.46 -12.45 -8.51
CA THR A 126 16.48 -12.69 -7.49
C THR A 126 16.00 -12.13 -6.14
N LEU A 127 16.20 -12.90 -5.09
CA LEU A 127 16.03 -12.46 -3.71
C LEU A 127 17.37 -12.35 -3.00
N ARG A 128 17.62 -11.21 -2.35
CA ARG A 128 18.80 -11.05 -1.49
C ARG A 128 18.40 -11.13 -0.03
N ILE A 129 18.76 -12.24 0.61
CA ILE A 129 18.45 -12.56 2.01
C ILE A 129 19.74 -12.77 2.77
N LEU A 130 19.93 -12.08 3.90
CA LEU A 130 21.12 -12.20 4.77
C LEU A 130 22.45 -12.04 3.99
N GLY A 131 22.48 -11.18 2.97
CA GLY A 131 23.66 -10.90 2.17
C GLY A 131 23.94 -11.92 1.04
N ARG A 132 23.14 -12.98 0.93
CA ARG A 132 23.23 -13.98 -0.15
C ARG A 132 22.14 -13.72 -1.19
N GLU A 133 22.47 -13.94 -2.45
CA GLU A 133 21.54 -13.87 -3.56
C GLU A 133 21.03 -15.26 -3.93
N TYR A 134 19.72 -15.36 -4.08
CA TYR A 134 19.02 -16.58 -4.46
C TYR A 134 18.25 -16.30 -5.76
N SER A 135 18.64 -16.97 -6.85
CA SER A 135 17.86 -16.92 -8.08
C SER A 135 16.56 -17.70 -7.89
N LEU A 136 15.45 -17.08 -8.29
CA LEU A 136 14.12 -17.68 -8.18
C LEU A 136 13.82 -18.67 -9.32
N GLY A 137 14.42 -18.50 -10.50
CA GLY A 137 14.18 -19.37 -11.64
C GLY A 137 12.68 -19.60 -11.89
N ALA A 138 12.22 -20.84 -11.84
CA ALA A 138 10.81 -21.19 -12.03
C ALA A 138 9.86 -20.64 -10.94
N LEU A 139 10.39 -20.25 -9.78
CA LEU A 139 9.63 -19.64 -8.69
C LEU A 139 9.40 -18.12 -8.86
N SER A 140 9.97 -17.50 -9.89
CA SER A 140 9.90 -16.07 -10.15
C SER A 140 8.45 -15.57 -10.24
N VAL A 141 7.63 -16.14 -11.10
CA VAL A 141 6.21 -15.79 -11.23
C VAL A 141 5.40 -16.15 -9.98
N PRO A 142 5.48 -17.38 -9.44
CA PRO A 142 4.80 -17.72 -8.19
C PRO A 142 5.10 -16.78 -7.02
N PHE A 143 6.37 -16.41 -6.85
CA PHE A 143 6.77 -15.46 -5.81
C PHE A 143 6.15 -14.07 -6.06
N THR A 144 6.22 -13.55 -7.29
CA THR A 144 5.69 -12.23 -7.63
C THR A 144 4.18 -12.17 -7.43
N VAL A 145 3.46 -13.21 -7.83
CA VAL A 145 2.01 -13.33 -7.60
C VAL A 145 1.69 -13.35 -6.10
N LEU A 146 2.40 -14.19 -5.33
CA LEU A 146 2.22 -14.25 -3.88
C LEU A 146 2.51 -12.91 -3.20
N TRP A 147 3.61 -12.26 -3.59
CA TRP A 147 3.99 -10.94 -3.09
C TRP A 147 2.93 -9.89 -3.39
N THR A 148 2.43 -9.85 -4.61
CA THR A 148 1.41 -8.89 -5.05
C THR A 148 0.10 -9.09 -4.27
N VAL A 149 -0.40 -10.32 -4.19
CA VAL A 149 -1.61 -10.64 -3.42
C VAL A 149 -1.42 -10.32 -1.94
N PHE A 150 -0.25 -10.62 -1.38
CA PHE A 150 0.05 -10.33 0.02
C PHE A 150 0.04 -8.81 0.28
N MET A 151 0.66 -8.02 -0.59
CA MET A 151 0.66 -6.54 -0.47
C MET A 151 -0.73 -5.93 -0.62
N MET A 152 -1.56 -6.42 -1.57
CA MET A 152 -2.95 -5.98 -1.70
C MET A 152 -3.73 -6.17 -0.39
N ASN A 153 -3.60 -7.33 0.22
CA ASN A 153 -4.28 -7.63 1.49
C ASN A 153 -3.66 -6.90 2.68
N ALA A 154 -2.34 -6.69 2.69
CA ALA A 154 -1.65 -5.95 3.77
C ALA A 154 -2.08 -4.48 3.81
N VAL A 155 -2.19 -3.83 2.66
CA VAL A 155 -2.68 -2.44 2.58
C VAL A 155 -4.16 -2.38 2.96
N ASN A 156 -4.98 -3.33 2.51
CA ASN A 156 -6.39 -3.41 2.89
C ASN A 156 -6.57 -3.56 4.41
N LEU A 157 -5.78 -4.40 5.08
CA LEU A 157 -5.79 -4.52 6.54
C LEU A 157 -5.31 -3.25 7.27
N THR A 158 -4.55 -2.40 6.61
CA THR A 158 -4.10 -1.11 7.14
C THR A 158 -5.19 -0.05 7.01
N ASP A 159 -6.13 -0.20 6.07
CA ASP A 159 -7.26 0.73 5.84
C ASP A 159 -8.40 0.54 6.86
N GLY A 160 -8.05 0.54 8.14
CA GLY A 160 -9.01 0.35 9.24
C GLY A 160 -9.32 1.62 10.03
N MET A 161 -8.76 2.78 9.67
CA MET A 161 -8.94 4.07 10.34
C MET A 161 -8.78 5.21 9.34
N ASP A 162 -9.54 6.30 9.52
CA ASP A 162 -9.50 7.51 8.68
C ASP A 162 -8.06 7.99 8.49
N GLY A 163 -7.59 8.10 7.24
CA GLY A 163 -6.27 8.60 6.90
C GLY A 163 -5.11 7.60 7.01
N LEU A 164 -5.26 6.52 7.78
CA LEU A 164 -4.13 5.65 8.12
C LEU A 164 -3.45 5.04 6.89
N ALA A 165 -4.20 4.34 6.05
CA ALA A 165 -3.61 3.66 4.88
C ALA A 165 -3.00 4.65 3.89
N SER A 166 -3.69 5.76 3.60
CA SER A 166 -3.19 6.77 2.66
C SER A 166 -1.91 7.43 3.15
N GLY A 167 -1.83 7.77 4.45
CA GLY A 167 -0.63 8.37 5.02
C GLY A 167 0.56 7.40 5.07
N VAL A 168 0.34 6.18 5.54
CA VAL A 168 1.40 5.15 5.59
C VAL A 168 1.91 4.80 4.20
N CYS A 169 1.00 4.58 3.24
CA CYS A 169 1.38 4.24 1.86
C CYS A 169 2.05 5.39 1.13
N SER A 170 1.72 6.66 1.45
CA SER A 170 2.45 7.80 0.89
C SER A 170 3.92 7.82 1.33
N VAL A 171 4.19 7.53 2.61
CA VAL A 171 5.57 7.39 3.14
C VAL A 171 6.29 6.24 2.44
N SER A 172 5.63 5.08 2.32
CA SER A 172 6.22 3.91 1.66
C SER A 172 6.51 4.17 0.18
N ALA A 173 5.60 4.82 -0.53
CA ALA A 173 5.78 5.18 -1.93
C ALA A 173 6.91 6.22 -2.12
N ALA A 174 7.05 7.20 -1.22
CA ALA A 174 8.16 8.15 -1.25
C ALA A 174 9.51 7.45 -1.06
N ALA A 175 9.62 6.55 -0.08
CA ALA A 175 10.85 5.81 0.16
C ALA A 175 11.21 4.88 -1.01
N LEU A 176 10.22 4.16 -1.55
CA LEU A 176 10.42 3.30 -2.73
C LEU A 176 10.86 4.11 -3.94
N SER A 177 10.30 5.31 -4.14
CA SER A 177 10.71 6.23 -5.21
C SER A 177 12.19 6.57 -5.13
N LEU A 178 12.71 6.86 -3.93
CA LEU A 178 14.13 7.14 -3.72
C LEU A 178 15.01 5.91 -3.96
N ILE A 179 14.61 4.73 -3.47
CA ILE A 179 15.33 3.47 -3.70
C ILE A 179 15.44 3.19 -5.21
N LEU A 180 14.33 3.31 -5.94
CA LEU A 180 14.29 3.10 -7.39
C LEU A 180 15.14 4.13 -8.14
N TYR A 181 15.09 5.39 -7.71
CA TYR A 181 15.91 6.45 -8.29
C TYR A 181 17.41 6.16 -8.16
N PHE A 182 17.88 5.80 -6.96
CA PHE A 182 19.30 5.46 -6.73
C PHE A 182 19.74 4.19 -7.46
N ARG A 183 18.80 3.37 -7.94
CA ARG A 183 19.05 2.21 -8.79
C ARG A 183 19.04 2.53 -10.28
N GLY A 184 18.72 3.75 -10.68
CA GLY A 184 18.57 4.12 -12.09
C GLY A 184 17.24 3.71 -12.72
N GLU A 185 16.29 3.18 -11.93
CA GLU A 185 14.96 2.77 -12.36
C GLU A 185 13.99 3.96 -12.41
N TYR A 186 14.34 4.97 -13.19
CA TYR A 186 13.70 6.29 -13.16
C TYR A 186 12.21 6.28 -13.47
N ALA A 187 11.76 5.49 -14.44
CA ALA A 187 10.33 5.39 -14.77
C ALA A 187 9.51 4.85 -13.58
N TYR A 188 10.02 3.81 -12.92
CA TYR A 188 9.40 3.25 -11.72
C TYR A 188 9.48 4.22 -10.53
N ALA A 189 10.58 4.96 -10.40
CA ALA A 189 10.75 5.99 -9.37
C ALA A 189 9.70 7.10 -9.53
N VAL A 190 9.46 7.59 -10.76
CA VAL A 190 8.44 8.59 -11.08
C VAL A 190 7.03 8.04 -10.79
N CYS A 191 6.74 6.79 -11.17
CA CYS A 191 5.45 6.17 -10.85
C CYS A 191 5.25 6.05 -9.33
N SER A 192 6.29 5.68 -8.57
CA SER A 192 6.19 5.61 -7.10
C SER A 192 5.97 7.00 -6.48
N ALA A 193 6.65 8.04 -6.99
CA ALA A 193 6.44 9.42 -6.57
C ALA A 193 5.02 9.92 -6.92
N ALA A 194 4.49 9.55 -8.08
CA ALA A 194 3.12 9.85 -8.49
C ALA A 194 2.09 9.21 -7.54
N LEU A 195 2.32 7.95 -7.14
CA LEU A 195 1.48 7.27 -6.16
C LEU A 195 1.54 7.95 -4.78
N CYS A 196 2.74 8.36 -4.34
CA CYS A 196 2.92 9.16 -3.14
C CYS A 196 2.05 10.43 -3.18
N GLY A 197 2.14 11.21 -4.26
CA GLY A 197 1.36 12.42 -4.44
C GLY A 197 -0.15 12.17 -4.45
N ALA A 198 -0.60 11.14 -5.16
CA ALA A 198 -2.02 10.76 -5.21
C ALA A 198 -2.54 10.38 -3.82
N CYS A 199 -1.78 9.62 -3.03
CA CYS A 199 -2.13 9.27 -1.65
C CYS A 199 -2.16 10.50 -0.72
N LEU A 200 -1.20 11.43 -0.85
CA LEU A 200 -1.15 12.67 -0.05
C LEU A 200 -2.34 13.58 -0.36
N GLY A 201 -2.71 13.73 -1.64
CA GLY A 201 -3.88 14.50 -2.03
C GLY A 201 -5.19 13.86 -1.53
N PHE A 202 -5.28 12.53 -1.58
CA PHE A 202 -6.41 11.80 -1.01
C PHE A 202 -6.47 11.96 0.53
N LEU A 203 -5.34 11.93 1.22
CA LEU A 203 -5.26 12.12 2.67
C LEU A 203 -5.89 13.44 3.13
N PHE A 204 -5.85 14.48 2.31
CA PHE A 204 -6.51 15.77 2.60
C PHE A 204 -8.02 15.62 2.79
N TYR A 205 -8.67 14.68 2.07
CA TYR A 205 -10.10 14.42 2.18
C TYR A 205 -10.43 13.23 3.08
N ASN A 206 -9.50 12.29 3.25
CA ASN A 206 -9.68 11.07 4.03
C ASN A 206 -9.18 11.20 5.48
N GLY A 207 -8.35 12.22 5.79
CA GLY A 207 -7.90 12.46 7.17
C GLY A 207 -9.06 12.74 8.12
N TYR A 208 -8.91 12.29 9.38
CA TYR A 208 -9.97 12.34 10.40
C TYR A 208 -10.51 13.75 10.67
N PRO A 209 -11.83 14.00 10.63
CA PRO A 209 -12.90 13.07 10.22
C PRO A 209 -12.99 12.94 8.68
N ALA A 210 -13.03 11.72 8.16
CA ALA A 210 -13.01 11.45 6.73
C ALA A 210 -14.25 12.01 6.01
N ARG A 211 -14.03 12.58 4.83
CA ARG A 211 -15.06 13.08 3.91
C ARG A 211 -15.33 12.13 2.75
N ILE A 212 -14.43 11.18 2.52
CA ILE A 212 -14.50 10.13 1.52
C ILE A 212 -13.62 8.96 1.97
N PHE A 213 -14.06 7.73 1.77
CA PHE A 213 -13.28 6.51 1.99
C PHE A 213 -12.67 6.02 0.69
N MET A 214 -11.49 5.37 0.78
CA MET A 214 -10.83 4.83 -0.40
C MET A 214 -11.51 3.58 -0.96
N GLY A 215 -12.15 2.79 -0.10
CA GLY A 215 -12.76 1.52 -0.44
C GLY A 215 -11.75 0.42 -0.76
N GLU A 216 -12.27 -0.76 -1.08
CA GLU A 216 -11.46 -1.86 -1.62
C GLU A 216 -10.79 -1.44 -2.94
N THR A 217 -11.46 -0.59 -3.72
CA THR A 217 -10.91 0.01 -4.95
C THR A 217 -9.57 0.69 -4.68
N GLY A 218 -9.47 1.49 -3.63
CA GLY A 218 -8.24 2.23 -3.33
C GLY A 218 -7.19 1.39 -2.63
N SER A 219 -7.58 0.65 -1.60
CA SER A 219 -6.64 -0.14 -0.80
C SER A 219 -5.98 -1.25 -1.61
N ALA A 220 -6.76 -1.97 -2.41
CA ALA A 220 -6.24 -3.01 -3.30
C ALA A 220 -5.34 -2.43 -4.40
N PHE A 221 -5.74 -1.30 -5.02
CA PHE A 221 -4.93 -0.63 -6.03
C PHE A 221 -3.57 -0.18 -5.47
N ILE A 222 -3.55 0.49 -4.32
CA ILE A 222 -2.30 0.95 -3.70
C ILE A 222 -1.39 -0.25 -3.41
N GLY A 223 -1.94 -1.31 -2.80
CA GLY A 223 -1.18 -2.53 -2.52
C GLY A 223 -0.65 -3.20 -3.79
N PHE A 224 -1.48 -3.29 -4.84
CA PHE A 224 -1.11 -3.79 -6.15
C PHE A 224 0.04 -2.97 -6.76
N MET A 225 -0.10 -1.64 -6.83
CA MET A 225 0.92 -0.77 -7.42
C MET A 225 2.22 -0.79 -6.63
N LEU A 226 2.17 -0.74 -5.29
CA LEU A 226 3.38 -0.85 -4.47
C LEU A 226 4.12 -2.17 -4.71
N ALA A 227 3.39 -3.29 -4.81
CA ALA A 227 4.01 -4.57 -5.14
C ALA A 227 4.67 -4.56 -6.52
N MET A 228 3.96 -4.07 -7.54
CA MET A 228 4.45 -3.99 -8.92
C MET A 228 5.70 -3.11 -9.03
N LEU A 229 5.70 -1.96 -8.34
CA LEU A 229 6.83 -1.03 -8.35
C LEU A 229 8.07 -1.59 -7.61
N THR A 230 7.93 -2.65 -6.80
CA THR A 230 9.08 -3.34 -6.20
C THR A 230 9.74 -4.39 -7.10
N VAL A 231 9.09 -4.82 -8.20
CA VAL A 231 9.64 -5.87 -9.08
C VAL A 231 11.06 -5.55 -9.56
N PRO A 232 11.40 -4.32 -10.01
CA PRO A 232 12.77 -3.98 -10.39
C PRO A 232 13.77 -4.09 -9.22
N CYS A 233 13.31 -3.97 -7.98
CA CYS A 233 14.17 -4.14 -6.82
C CYS A 233 14.62 -5.61 -6.63
N PHE A 234 13.89 -6.55 -7.19
CA PHE A 234 14.17 -7.99 -7.15
C PHE A 234 14.77 -8.53 -8.46
N SER A 235 15.20 -7.63 -9.36
CA SER A 235 15.78 -8.00 -10.67
C SER A 235 17.10 -7.26 -10.88
N GLY A 236 17.98 -7.81 -11.73
CA GLY A 236 19.28 -7.19 -12.05
C GLY A 236 20.40 -7.52 -11.05
N GLY A 237 21.64 -7.09 -11.39
CA GLY A 237 22.88 -7.52 -10.76
C GLY A 237 23.11 -7.09 -9.30
N GLU A 238 22.30 -6.19 -8.77
CA GLU A 238 22.31 -5.81 -7.34
C GLU A 238 20.88 -5.76 -6.79
N ALA A 239 20.28 -6.94 -6.55
CA ALA A 239 18.96 -7.00 -5.94
C ALA A 239 18.93 -6.27 -4.57
N VAL A 240 17.89 -5.48 -4.33
CA VAL A 240 17.66 -4.86 -3.01
C VAL A 240 17.42 -5.97 -1.99
N LYS A 241 17.96 -5.81 -0.80
CA LYS A 241 17.70 -6.80 0.24
C LYS A 241 16.22 -6.84 0.58
N LEU A 242 15.69 -8.05 0.73
CA LEU A 242 14.30 -8.23 1.16
C LEU A 242 14.00 -7.50 2.47
N SER A 243 14.99 -7.38 3.37
CA SER A 243 14.88 -6.61 4.61
C SER A 243 14.66 -5.11 4.38
N GLU A 244 15.27 -4.53 3.36
CA GLU A 244 15.09 -3.10 3.02
C GLU A 244 13.66 -2.86 2.54
N ILE A 245 13.18 -3.69 1.62
CA ILE A 245 11.80 -3.63 1.15
C ILE A 245 10.81 -3.89 2.30
N SER A 246 11.11 -4.85 3.18
CA SER A 246 10.27 -5.12 4.35
C SER A 246 10.20 -3.95 5.33
N LEU A 247 11.28 -3.15 5.46
CA LEU A 247 11.28 -1.93 6.27
C LEU A 247 10.44 -0.82 5.64
N VAL A 248 10.52 -0.63 4.31
CA VAL A 248 9.68 0.34 3.59
C VAL A 248 8.19 0.09 3.82
N PHE A 249 7.80 -1.18 3.84
CA PHE A 249 6.41 -1.61 4.04
C PHE A 249 6.15 -2.19 5.44
N PHE A 250 6.94 -1.82 6.43
CA PHE A 250 6.92 -2.50 7.73
C PHE A 250 5.54 -2.51 8.37
N LEU A 251 4.82 -1.39 8.37
CA LEU A 251 3.52 -1.33 9.02
C LEU A 251 2.47 -2.21 8.32
N PRO A 252 2.21 -2.11 7.01
CA PRO A 252 1.29 -3.00 6.32
C PRO A 252 1.66 -4.48 6.46
N LEU A 253 2.93 -4.83 6.24
CA LEU A 253 3.40 -6.22 6.34
C LEU A 253 3.23 -6.76 7.76
N SER A 254 3.58 -5.95 8.77
CA SER A 254 3.44 -6.35 10.17
C SER A 254 1.98 -6.54 10.56
N GLU A 255 1.06 -5.71 10.09
CA GLU A 255 -0.37 -5.87 10.33
C GLU A 255 -0.89 -7.19 9.75
N ALA A 256 -0.52 -7.50 8.50
CA ALA A 256 -0.94 -8.73 7.83
C ALA A 256 -0.39 -9.98 8.54
N VAL A 257 0.93 -10.02 8.78
CA VAL A 257 1.58 -11.17 9.45
C VAL A 257 1.03 -11.39 10.86
N CYS A 258 0.90 -10.32 11.65
CA CYS A 258 0.35 -10.47 13.01
C CYS A 258 -1.09 -10.92 13.03
N SER A 259 -1.89 -10.40 12.13
CA SER A 259 -3.28 -10.80 12.04
C SER A 259 -3.39 -12.28 11.72
N PHE A 260 -2.61 -12.76 10.74
CA PHE A 260 -2.51 -14.16 10.39
C PHE A 260 -2.06 -15.03 11.57
N VAL A 261 -0.94 -14.68 12.22
CA VAL A 261 -0.39 -15.43 13.36
C VAL A 261 -1.38 -15.47 14.53
N ARG A 262 -2.01 -14.34 14.87
CA ARG A 262 -3.02 -14.31 15.96
C ARG A 262 -4.19 -15.24 15.70
N ARG A 263 -4.68 -15.29 14.44
CA ARG A 263 -5.79 -16.18 14.05
C ARG A 263 -5.36 -17.62 14.10
N ALA A 264 -4.18 -17.96 13.55
CA ALA A 264 -3.64 -19.31 13.56
C ALA A 264 -3.43 -19.86 14.99
N VAL A 265 -2.82 -19.06 15.88
CA VAL A 265 -2.61 -19.44 17.29
C VAL A 265 -3.94 -19.64 18.04
N LYS A 266 -5.01 -18.92 17.65
CA LYS A 266 -6.36 -19.08 18.24
C LYS A 266 -7.20 -20.15 17.55
N GLY A 267 -6.64 -20.91 16.63
CA GLY A 267 -7.37 -21.94 15.85
C GLY A 267 -8.51 -21.36 14.99
N LYS A 268 -8.48 -20.06 14.67
CA LYS A 268 -9.51 -19.41 13.87
C LYS A 268 -9.14 -19.43 12.39
N ASN A 269 -10.15 -19.32 11.54
CA ASN A 269 -9.93 -19.16 10.09
C ASN A 269 -9.05 -17.92 9.85
N PRO A 270 -7.95 -18.04 9.07
CA PRO A 270 -7.06 -16.92 8.74
C PRO A 270 -7.75 -15.72 8.07
N PHE A 271 -8.88 -15.92 7.44
CA PHE A 271 -9.67 -14.88 6.76
C PHE A 271 -10.81 -14.31 7.62
N SER A 272 -10.93 -14.73 8.89
CA SER A 272 -11.96 -14.17 9.79
C SER A 272 -11.62 -12.74 10.22
N PRO A 273 -12.60 -11.87 10.58
CA PRO A 273 -12.33 -10.54 11.12
C PRO A 273 -11.44 -10.59 12.37
N ASP A 274 -10.56 -9.60 12.52
CA ASP A 274 -9.64 -9.45 13.66
C ASP A 274 -9.68 -8.01 14.19
N THR A 275 -9.67 -7.83 15.50
CA THR A 275 -9.66 -6.52 16.18
C THR A 275 -8.32 -6.22 16.87
N GLY A 276 -7.29 -7.02 16.59
CA GLY A 276 -5.95 -6.89 17.18
C GLY A 276 -5.00 -5.97 16.43
N HIS A 277 -5.47 -5.19 15.47
CA HIS A 277 -4.65 -4.25 14.69
C HIS A 277 -4.07 -3.13 15.55
N MET A 278 -2.92 -2.56 15.13
CA MET A 278 -2.19 -1.54 15.88
C MET A 278 -3.07 -0.32 16.21
N HIS A 279 -3.80 0.16 15.23
CA HIS A 279 -4.70 1.30 15.42
C HIS A 279 -5.77 1.01 16.48
N HIS A 280 -6.39 -0.18 16.49
CA HIS A 280 -7.34 -0.55 17.55
C HIS A 280 -6.68 -0.63 18.94
N VAL A 281 -5.42 -1.07 19.01
CA VAL A 281 -4.68 -1.11 20.29
C VAL A 281 -4.42 0.30 20.81
N LEU A 282 -4.02 1.24 19.94
CA LEU A 282 -3.78 2.64 20.31
C LEU A 282 -5.07 3.33 20.78
N LEU A 283 -6.17 3.16 20.05
CA LEU A 283 -7.47 3.71 20.44
C LEU A 283 -7.94 3.17 21.80
N ARG A 284 -7.80 1.86 22.05
CA ARG A 284 -8.11 1.28 23.37
C ARG A 284 -7.23 1.78 24.50
N LYS A 285 -6.01 2.25 24.20
CA LYS A 285 -5.12 2.91 25.17
C LYS A 285 -5.44 4.39 25.38
N GLY A 286 -6.49 4.92 24.76
CA GLY A 286 -6.95 6.29 24.93
C GLY A 286 -6.35 7.30 23.95
N PHE A 287 -5.60 6.87 22.94
CA PHE A 287 -5.13 7.79 21.89
C PHE A 287 -6.33 8.26 21.05
N SER A 288 -6.34 9.55 20.68
CA SER A 288 -7.25 10.03 19.65
C SER A 288 -6.88 9.47 18.28
N VAL A 289 -7.83 9.43 17.34
CA VAL A 289 -7.57 8.99 15.95
C VAL A 289 -6.38 9.75 15.35
N ARG A 290 -6.36 11.08 15.44
CA ARG A 290 -5.27 11.92 14.93
C ARG A 290 -3.91 11.59 15.57
N SER A 291 -3.88 11.39 16.89
CA SER A 291 -2.63 11.06 17.58
C SER A 291 -2.12 9.67 17.21
N ALA A 292 -3.02 8.71 16.99
CA ALA A 292 -2.69 7.37 16.54
C ALA A 292 -2.12 7.40 15.10
N ASP A 293 -2.76 8.16 14.19
CA ASP A 293 -2.27 8.34 12.82
C ASP A 293 -0.87 8.94 12.79
N ILE A 294 -0.66 10.07 13.49
CA ILE A 294 0.65 10.74 13.53
C ILE A 294 1.72 9.78 14.05
N LEU A 295 1.43 9.03 15.13
CA LEU A 295 2.37 8.07 15.70
C LEU A 295 2.74 6.97 14.68
N LEU A 296 1.75 6.46 13.94
CA LEU A 296 1.96 5.41 12.94
C LEU A 296 2.65 5.94 11.68
N TYR A 297 2.40 7.20 11.28
CA TYR A 297 3.14 7.85 10.18
C TYR A 297 4.61 8.08 10.55
N VAL A 298 4.88 8.60 11.76
CA VAL A 298 6.27 8.79 12.25
C VAL A 298 6.97 7.45 12.33
N PHE A 299 6.32 6.42 12.83
CA PHE A 299 6.88 5.07 12.89
C PHE A 299 7.21 4.52 11.49
N SER A 300 6.28 4.65 10.53
CA SER A 300 6.50 4.25 9.14
C SER A 300 7.63 5.05 8.49
N PHE A 301 7.68 6.36 8.75
CA PHE A 301 8.75 7.23 8.25
C PHE A 301 10.13 6.81 8.79
N VAL A 302 10.24 6.53 10.07
CA VAL A 302 11.49 6.05 10.68
C VAL A 302 11.94 4.74 10.04
N CYS A 303 11.03 3.77 9.87
CA CYS A 303 11.35 2.51 9.21
C CYS A 303 11.83 2.73 7.76
N ALA A 304 11.10 3.54 7.00
CA ALA A 304 11.41 3.88 5.62
C ALA A 304 12.75 4.66 5.49
N PHE A 305 13.01 5.60 6.39
CA PHE A 305 14.27 6.34 6.46
C PHE A 305 15.46 5.39 6.67
N PHE A 306 15.35 4.46 7.62
CA PHE A 306 16.40 3.46 7.84
C PHE A 306 16.60 2.56 6.62
N ALA A 307 15.53 2.20 5.89
CA ALA A 307 15.65 1.44 4.65
C ALA A 307 16.45 2.19 3.58
N VAL A 308 16.15 3.48 3.37
CA VAL A 308 16.79 4.30 2.32
C VAL A 308 18.24 4.63 2.69
N VAL A 309 18.51 5.04 3.93
CA VAL A 309 19.83 5.59 4.33
C VAL A 309 20.81 4.48 4.69
N TYR A 310 20.34 3.46 5.39
CA TYR A 310 21.20 2.39 5.94
C TYR A 310 21.06 1.05 5.23
N GLY A 311 20.39 0.98 4.11
CA GLY A 311 20.01 -0.23 3.38
C GLY A 311 20.91 -1.46 3.58
N LYS A 312 22.22 -1.30 3.48
CA LYS A 312 23.18 -2.39 3.72
C LYS A 312 23.23 -2.87 5.17
N ASN A 313 22.85 -2.04 6.15
CA ASN A 313 22.94 -2.31 7.60
C ASN A 313 21.57 -2.34 8.31
N ALA A 314 20.48 -2.43 7.57
CA ALA A 314 19.11 -2.40 8.09
C ALA A 314 18.77 -3.60 9.03
N TYR A 315 19.67 -4.59 9.15
CA TYR A 315 19.45 -5.75 10.02
C TYR A 315 19.30 -5.39 11.49
N ALA A 316 20.08 -4.41 11.98
CA ALA A 316 19.97 -3.97 13.37
C ALA A 316 18.60 -3.29 13.63
N ALA A 317 18.11 -2.51 12.68
CA ALA A 317 16.78 -1.90 12.76
C ALA A 317 15.67 -2.97 12.66
N LEU A 318 15.82 -3.96 11.77
CA LEU A 318 14.86 -5.05 11.64
C LEU A 318 14.80 -5.91 12.91
N SER A 319 15.95 -6.20 13.54
CA SER A 319 15.98 -6.95 14.80
C SER A 319 15.36 -6.17 15.96
N ALA A 320 15.59 -4.86 16.06
CA ALA A 320 14.96 -4.01 17.06
C ALA A 320 13.44 -3.92 16.84
N LEU A 321 13.00 -3.84 15.58
CA LEU A 321 11.58 -3.80 15.22
C LEU A 321 10.90 -5.16 15.44
N THR A 322 11.56 -6.28 15.14
CA THR A 322 11.04 -7.64 15.44
C THR A 322 10.93 -7.86 16.94
N LEU A 323 11.88 -7.37 17.73
CA LEU A 323 11.81 -7.43 19.20
C LEU A 323 10.64 -6.57 19.73
N ALA A 324 10.49 -5.34 19.25
CA ALA A 324 9.35 -4.47 19.61
C ALA A 324 8.00 -5.13 19.23
N PHE A 325 7.98 -5.84 18.13
CA PHE A 325 6.83 -6.58 17.65
C PHE A 325 6.52 -7.83 18.50
N ALA A 326 7.53 -8.60 18.90
CA ALA A 326 7.38 -9.74 19.80
C ALA A 326 6.88 -9.30 21.19
N LEU A 327 7.38 -8.16 21.69
CA LEU A 327 6.90 -7.53 22.91
C LEU A 327 5.42 -7.09 22.78
N ARG A 328 5.03 -6.56 21.63
CA ARG A 328 3.63 -6.23 21.33
C ARG A 328 2.73 -7.46 21.36
N ALA A 329 3.13 -8.56 20.70
CA ALA A 329 2.36 -9.81 20.69
C ALA A 329 2.11 -10.34 22.10
N ARG A 330 3.09 -10.22 22.98
CA ARG A 330 2.95 -10.57 24.41
C ARG A 330 1.98 -9.63 25.16
N LEU A 331 2.05 -8.32 24.92
CA LEU A 331 1.20 -7.33 25.58
C LEU A 331 -0.28 -7.46 25.16
N THR A 332 -0.56 -7.85 23.92
CA THR A 332 -1.95 -8.08 23.45
C THR A 332 -2.51 -9.43 23.92
N SER A 333 -1.65 -10.43 24.19
CA SER A 333 -2.10 -11.74 24.68
C SER A 333 -2.48 -11.72 26.18
N THR A 334 -1.86 -10.85 26.98
CA THR A 334 -2.12 -10.73 28.42
C THR A 334 -3.39 -9.90 28.74
N SER A 335 -3.83 -9.02 27.83
CA SER A 335 -5.06 -8.23 28.04
C SER A 335 -6.37 -9.03 27.86
N GLY A 336 -6.30 -10.22 27.31
CA GLY A 336 -7.44 -11.13 27.12
C GLY A 336 -7.77 -12.00 28.33
N ARG A 337 -7.05 -11.88 29.45
CA ARG A 337 -7.31 -12.64 30.70
C ARG A 337 -7.93 -11.83 31.83
N ARG A 338 -8.36 -10.59 31.57
CA ARG A 338 -9.15 -9.80 32.54
C ARG A 338 -10.37 -9.21 31.83
N LEU A 339 -11.40 -10.01 31.72
CA LEU A 339 -12.84 -9.66 31.75
C LEU A 339 -13.63 -10.95 31.85
#